data_8fcf4d62beaa66499bc84a7e099201bf
#
_entry.id   8fcf4d62beaa66499bc84a7e099201bf
#
_cell.length_a   1.000
_cell.length_b   1.000
_cell.length_c   1.000
_cell.angle_alpha   90.00
_cell.angle_beta   90.00
_cell.angle_gamma   90.00
#
_symmetry.space_group_name_H-M   'P 1'
#
loop_
_entity.id
_entity.type
_entity.pdbx_description
1 polymer ?
#
loop_
_entity_poly.entity_id
_entity_poly.type
_entity_poly.pdbx_seq_one_letter_code
_entity_poly.pdbx_strand_id
1 'polypeptide(L)'
;YIQSYFTINFNHFKYLILSFISTFLNIAISVALMQTLYFDDKYVGRVVGGTLSFVLIGLVIYLRIMIKGAHFFDKKQWRYALKISLPLIPHSLANIVLAQFDRIMINSYLGPAAGGIYSYISNIGIILSVIWMSTNNAWVPWFYGEMSKNNEKKVKKVSNYYLVVFTLITMIVMVVSIDLAKFMAPKDYYSGLSLVVPITLGYFFQFLYSLPVNAEFYEKKTSFIAIGTVASAIVNILLNMIFIPRLGIIAAGYTTVFTYFLLFIFHYNIAKKITNKQL
;
A
#
# COMPACT_ATOMS: atom_id res chain seq x y z
N TYR A 1 -9.17 -12.29 0.99
CA TYR A 1 -10.23 -12.87 0.16
C TYR A 1 -11.62 -12.34 0.53
N ILE A 2 -12.12 -12.54 1.78
CA ILE A 2 -13.50 -12.19 2.14
C ILE A 2 -13.73 -10.66 2.16
N GLN A 3 -12.73 -9.88 2.55
CA GLN A 3 -12.79 -8.41 2.47
C GLN A 3 -12.92 -7.95 1.02
N SER A 4 -12.10 -8.50 0.11
CA SER A 4 -12.19 -8.23 -1.33
C SER A 4 -13.53 -8.66 -1.91
N TYR A 5 -14.06 -9.80 -1.47
CA TYR A 5 -15.40 -10.26 -1.87
C TYR A 5 -16.49 -9.27 -1.44
N PHE A 6 -16.45 -8.73 -0.22
CA PHE A 6 -17.40 -7.72 0.24
C PHE A 6 -17.25 -6.41 -0.50
N THR A 7 -16.01 -5.99 -0.81
CA THR A 7 -15.74 -4.77 -1.58
C THR A 7 -16.31 -4.87 -3.00
N ILE A 8 -16.03 -5.97 -3.71
CA ILE A 8 -16.51 -6.19 -5.09
C ILE A 8 -18.05 -6.25 -5.17
N ASN A 9 -18.67 -6.83 -4.13
CA ASN A 9 -20.15 -6.93 -4.07
C ASN A 9 -20.81 -5.70 -3.41
N PHE A 10 -20.08 -4.60 -3.22
CA PHE A 10 -20.57 -3.36 -2.58
C PHE A 10 -21.22 -3.56 -1.20
N ASN A 11 -20.76 -4.59 -0.46
CA ASN A 11 -21.32 -4.97 0.84
C ASN A 11 -20.57 -4.28 1.98
N HIS A 12 -20.59 -2.93 1.97
CA HIS A 12 -19.78 -2.08 2.83
C HIS A 12 -20.02 -2.34 4.32
N PHE A 13 -21.26 -2.62 4.70
CA PHE A 13 -21.59 -2.87 6.11
C PHE A 13 -20.92 -4.15 6.65
N LYS A 14 -20.93 -5.24 5.89
CA LYS A 14 -20.23 -6.48 6.29
C LYS A 14 -18.71 -6.30 6.31
N TYR A 15 -18.18 -5.52 5.38
CA TYR A 15 -16.77 -5.15 5.39
C TYR A 15 -16.40 -4.38 6.67
N LEU A 16 -17.20 -3.37 7.05
CA LEU A 16 -16.99 -2.60 8.27
C LEU A 16 -17.04 -3.48 9.53
N ILE A 17 -18.06 -4.31 9.69
CA ILE A 17 -18.19 -5.21 10.83
C ILE A 17 -16.96 -6.12 10.93
N LEU A 18 -16.56 -6.75 9.83
CA LEU A 18 -15.40 -7.64 9.83
C LEU A 18 -14.12 -6.88 10.21
N SER A 19 -13.93 -5.67 9.69
CA SER A 19 -12.77 -4.83 10.02
C SER A 19 -12.76 -4.42 11.48
N PHE A 20 -13.92 -4.04 12.04
CA PHE A 20 -14.06 -3.72 13.48
C PHE A 20 -13.74 -4.91 14.37
N ILE A 21 -14.31 -6.09 14.08
CA ILE A 21 -14.04 -7.32 14.83
C ILE A 21 -12.56 -7.67 14.74
N SER A 22 -11.96 -7.59 13.56
CA SER A 22 -10.53 -7.87 13.35
C SER A 22 -9.64 -6.96 14.17
N THR A 23 -9.92 -5.66 14.15
CA THR A 23 -9.14 -4.65 14.89
C THR A 23 -9.30 -4.83 16.39
N PHE A 24 -10.54 -5.01 16.87
CA PHE A 24 -10.82 -5.20 18.29
C PHE A 24 -10.13 -6.47 18.84
N LEU A 25 -10.28 -7.59 18.15
CA LEU A 25 -9.60 -8.85 18.54
C LEU A 25 -8.07 -8.70 18.53
N ASN A 26 -7.52 -8.02 17.52
CA ASN A 26 -6.08 -7.76 17.44
C ASN A 26 -5.60 -6.97 18.66
N ILE A 27 -6.30 -5.91 19.04
CA ILE A 27 -5.94 -5.08 20.19
C ILE A 27 -6.11 -5.90 21.49
N ALA A 28 -7.27 -6.52 21.68
CA ALA A 28 -7.59 -7.27 22.90
C ALA A 28 -6.60 -8.41 23.17
N ILE A 29 -6.33 -9.25 22.17
CA ILE A 29 -5.40 -10.37 22.30
C ILE A 29 -3.96 -9.87 22.49
N SER A 30 -3.53 -8.83 21.74
CA SER A 30 -2.19 -8.28 21.88
C SER A 30 -1.98 -7.70 23.30
N VAL A 31 -2.93 -6.92 23.81
CA VAL A 31 -2.83 -6.32 25.15
C VAL A 31 -2.84 -7.41 26.23
N ALA A 32 -3.73 -8.40 26.11
CA ALA A 32 -3.78 -9.52 27.05
C ALA A 32 -2.43 -10.27 27.09
N LEU A 33 -1.86 -10.61 25.93
CA LEU A 33 -0.58 -11.31 25.87
C LEU A 33 0.58 -10.48 26.40
N MET A 34 0.62 -9.17 26.14
CA MET A 34 1.64 -8.26 26.68
C MET A 34 1.56 -8.11 28.21
N GLN A 35 0.37 -8.27 28.80
CA GLN A 35 0.18 -8.14 30.24
C GLN A 35 0.30 -9.46 31.01
N THR A 36 0.25 -10.60 30.34
CA THR A 36 0.27 -11.92 30.96
C THR A 36 1.52 -12.72 30.62
N LEU A 37 1.56 -13.30 29.41
CA LEU A 37 2.60 -14.25 28.99
C LEU A 37 3.91 -13.58 28.56
N TYR A 38 3.87 -12.33 28.10
CA TYR A 38 5.02 -11.60 27.54
C TYR A 38 5.24 -10.28 28.27
N PHE A 39 5.17 -10.28 29.59
CA PHE A 39 5.31 -9.05 30.38
C PHE A 39 6.69 -8.40 30.21
N ASP A 40 7.74 -9.21 30.15
CA ASP A 40 9.12 -8.75 29.95
C ASP A 40 9.43 -8.43 28.48
N ASP A 41 8.82 -9.16 27.56
CA ASP A 41 9.02 -9.02 26.10
C ASP A 41 7.75 -8.53 25.39
N LYS A 42 7.27 -7.35 25.73
CA LYS A 42 6.00 -6.77 25.23
C LYS A 42 5.89 -6.73 23.71
N TYR A 43 7.01 -6.53 22.99
CA TYR A 43 7.02 -6.54 21.53
C TYR A 43 6.65 -7.91 20.96
N VAL A 44 7.08 -9.00 21.59
CA VAL A 44 6.72 -10.37 21.21
C VAL A 44 5.22 -10.58 21.41
N GLY A 45 4.68 -10.18 22.58
CA GLY A 45 3.25 -10.22 22.87
C GLY A 45 2.42 -9.48 21.82
N ARG A 46 2.89 -8.33 21.34
CA ARG A 46 2.25 -7.56 20.26
C ARG A 46 2.25 -8.31 18.92
N VAL A 47 3.36 -8.89 18.53
CA VAL A 47 3.49 -9.65 17.27
C VAL A 47 2.66 -10.92 17.28
N VAL A 48 2.80 -11.71 18.35
CA VAL A 48 2.04 -12.97 18.53
C VAL A 48 0.54 -12.70 18.61
N GLY A 49 0.10 -11.68 19.36
CA GLY A 49 -1.30 -11.32 19.49
C GLY A 49 -1.93 -10.88 18.17
N GLY A 50 -1.20 -10.07 17.40
CA GLY A 50 -1.61 -9.68 16.06
C GLY A 50 -1.77 -10.88 15.12
N THR A 51 -0.77 -11.76 15.07
CA THR A 51 -0.79 -12.96 14.23
C THR A 51 -1.91 -13.91 14.62
N LEU A 52 -2.07 -14.18 15.93
CA LEU A 52 -3.11 -15.07 16.45
C LEU A 52 -4.51 -14.58 16.09
N SER A 53 -4.75 -13.28 16.19
CA SER A 53 -6.04 -12.66 15.82
C SER A 53 -6.40 -12.93 14.35
N PHE A 54 -5.45 -12.75 13.44
CA PHE A 54 -5.66 -13.02 12.00
C PHE A 54 -5.86 -14.51 11.73
N VAL A 55 -5.12 -15.39 12.41
CA VAL A 55 -5.26 -16.84 12.25
C VAL A 55 -6.64 -17.30 12.72
N LEU A 56 -7.11 -16.85 13.89
CA LEU A 56 -8.42 -17.21 14.42
C LEU A 56 -9.56 -16.77 13.49
N ILE A 57 -9.56 -15.52 13.04
CA ILE A 57 -10.57 -15.02 12.11
C ILE A 57 -10.49 -15.77 10.77
N GLY A 58 -9.27 -15.98 10.27
CA GLY A 58 -9.04 -16.71 9.02
C GLY A 58 -9.56 -18.15 9.10
N LEU A 59 -9.32 -18.83 10.21
CA LEU A 59 -9.78 -20.20 10.45
C LEU A 59 -11.31 -20.27 10.48
N VAL A 60 -11.97 -19.39 11.22
CA VAL A 60 -13.45 -19.33 11.28
C VAL A 60 -14.06 -19.11 9.89
N ILE A 61 -13.51 -18.17 9.13
CA ILE A 61 -13.96 -17.88 7.76
C ILE A 61 -13.72 -19.08 6.85
N TYR A 62 -12.52 -19.66 6.92
CA TYR A 62 -12.15 -20.84 6.12
C TYR A 62 -13.08 -22.01 6.38
N LEU A 63 -13.30 -22.38 7.64
CA LEU A 63 -14.21 -23.47 8.03
C LEU A 63 -15.63 -23.21 7.52
N ARG A 64 -16.13 -21.97 7.66
CA ARG A 64 -17.46 -21.60 7.17
C ARG A 64 -17.60 -21.75 5.65
N ILE A 65 -16.56 -21.39 4.89
CA ILE A 65 -16.55 -21.53 3.43
C ILE A 65 -16.50 -23.03 3.05
N MET A 66 -15.65 -23.80 3.70
CA MET A 66 -15.51 -25.24 3.43
C MET A 66 -16.80 -26.02 3.72
N ILE A 67 -17.46 -25.75 4.85
CA ILE A 67 -18.73 -26.40 5.22
C ILE A 67 -19.83 -26.07 4.19
N LYS A 68 -19.89 -24.82 3.70
CA LYS A 68 -20.88 -24.41 2.72
C LYS A 68 -20.57 -24.85 1.28
N GLY A 69 -19.30 -24.92 0.93
CA GLY A 69 -18.86 -25.16 -0.45
C GLY A 69 -18.83 -26.61 -0.87
N ALA A 70 -18.69 -27.56 0.07
CA ALA A 70 -18.63 -29.00 -0.13
C ALA A 70 -17.55 -29.52 -1.13
N HIS A 71 -16.73 -28.64 -1.72
CA HIS A 71 -15.68 -28.97 -2.68
C HIS A 71 -14.34 -28.44 -2.22
N PHE A 72 -13.42 -29.35 -1.86
CA PHE A 72 -12.09 -28.98 -1.38
C PHE A 72 -11.08 -28.66 -2.48
N PHE A 73 -11.26 -29.22 -3.67
CA PHE A 73 -10.27 -29.09 -4.73
C PHE A 73 -10.90 -29.10 -6.12
N ASP A 74 -10.69 -28.04 -6.86
CA ASP A 74 -10.99 -27.97 -8.31
C ASP A 74 -9.70 -27.55 -9.05
N LYS A 75 -9.10 -28.49 -9.79
CA LYS A 75 -7.85 -28.28 -10.54
C LYS A 75 -7.92 -27.12 -11.54
N LYS A 76 -9.08 -26.91 -12.17
CA LYS A 76 -9.28 -25.84 -13.16
C LYS A 76 -9.26 -24.47 -12.48
N GLN A 77 -9.98 -24.35 -11.37
CA GLN A 77 -10.05 -23.13 -10.55
C GLN A 77 -8.68 -22.80 -9.92
N TRP A 78 -8.01 -23.81 -9.37
CA TRP A 78 -6.67 -23.66 -8.81
C TRP A 78 -5.64 -23.18 -9.84
N ARG A 79 -5.63 -23.81 -11.03
CA ARG A 79 -4.72 -23.37 -12.10
C ARG A 79 -4.97 -21.92 -12.52
N TYR A 80 -6.23 -21.53 -12.63
CA TYR A 80 -6.62 -20.16 -12.95
C TYR A 80 -6.16 -19.18 -11.88
N ALA A 81 -6.46 -19.46 -10.60
CA ALA A 81 -6.07 -18.62 -9.47
C ALA A 81 -4.54 -18.48 -9.38
N LEU A 82 -3.79 -19.58 -9.45
CA LEU A 82 -2.33 -19.57 -9.41
C LEU A 82 -1.71 -18.78 -10.57
N LYS A 83 -2.24 -18.91 -11.78
CA LYS A 83 -1.75 -18.15 -12.95
C LYS A 83 -1.82 -16.63 -12.73
N ILE A 84 -2.83 -16.16 -12.01
CA ILE A 84 -3.00 -14.72 -11.71
C ILE A 84 -2.22 -14.33 -10.45
N SER A 85 -2.27 -15.15 -9.41
CA SER A 85 -1.74 -14.78 -8.08
C SER A 85 -0.24 -14.98 -7.96
N LEU A 86 0.34 -16.00 -8.63
CA LEU A 86 1.77 -16.31 -8.50
C LEU A 86 2.68 -15.15 -8.93
N PRO A 87 2.43 -14.43 -10.05
CA PRO A 87 3.20 -13.24 -10.39
C PRO A 87 3.05 -12.08 -9.39
N LEU A 88 1.98 -12.07 -8.57
CA LEU A 88 1.77 -11.02 -7.58
C LEU A 88 2.58 -11.20 -6.29
N ILE A 89 3.15 -12.39 -6.04
CA ILE A 89 4.02 -12.61 -4.89
C ILE A 89 5.28 -11.74 -4.96
N PRO A 90 6.07 -11.75 -6.05
CA PRO A 90 7.19 -10.82 -6.20
C PRO A 90 6.76 -9.35 -6.14
N HIS A 91 5.61 -9.00 -6.71
CA HIS A 91 5.05 -7.65 -6.61
C HIS A 91 4.80 -7.24 -5.14
N SER A 92 4.16 -8.10 -4.35
CA SER A 92 3.88 -7.81 -2.95
C SER A 92 5.16 -7.67 -2.12
N LEU A 93 6.15 -8.54 -2.35
CA LEU A 93 7.47 -8.45 -1.71
C LEU A 93 8.19 -7.15 -2.10
N ALA A 94 8.20 -6.81 -3.37
CA ALA A 94 8.80 -5.57 -3.86
C ALA A 94 8.13 -4.32 -3.28
N ASN A 95 6.80 -4.33 -3.10
CA ASN A 95 6.10 -3.24 -2.42
C ASN A 95 6.51 -3.10 -0.95
N ILE A 96 6.72 -4.20 -0.23
CA ILE A 96 7.25 -4.16 1.15
C ILE A 96 8.65 -3.54 1.16
N VAL A 97 9.50 -3.93 0.21
CA VAL A 97 10.83 -3.34 0.04
C VAL A 97 10.73 -1.84 -0.20
N LEU A 98 9.94 -1.40 -1.18
CA LEU A 98 9.74 0.02 -1.49
C LEU A 98 9.20 0.84 -0.30
N ALA A 99 8.40 0.22 0.57
CA ALA A 99 7.78 0.90 1.70
C ALA A 99 8.67 0.96 2.96
N GLN A 100 9.60 0.02 3.14
CA GLN A 100 10.30 -0.15 4.41
C GLN A 100 11.83 -0.10 4.29
N PHE A 101 12.38 -0.37 3.11
CA PHE A 101 13.83 -0.57 2.98
C PHE A 101 14.62 0.72 3.19
N ASP A 102 14.05 1.87 2.86
CA ASP A 102 14.62 3.18 3.15
C ASP A 102 14.99 3.33 4.62
N ARG A 103 14.11 2.91 5.53
CA ARG A 103 14.32 2.97 6.99
C ARG A 103 15.48 2.08 7.43
N ILE A 104 15.56 0.87 6.85
CA ILE A 104 16.66 -0.08 7.16
C ILE A 104 17.98 0.52 6.71
N MET A 105 18.04 1.07 5.51
CA MET A 105 19.26 1.66 4.96
C MET A 105 19.68 2.92 5.70
N ILE A 106 18.75 3.80 6.04
CA ILE A 106 19.04 4.99 6.86
C ILE A 106 19.59 4.58 8.22
N ASN A 107 18.98 3.61 8.89
CA ASN A 107 19.50 3.10 10.17
C ASN A 107 20.92 2.54 10.04
N SER A 108 21.20 1.80 8.96
CA SER A 108 22.52 1.20 8.73
C SER A 108 23.60 2.24 8.42
N TYR A 109 23.29 3.26 7.62
CA TYR A 109 24.29 4.25 7.18
C TYR A 109 24.44 5.45 8.10
N LEU A 110 23.32 5.90 8.71
CA LEU A 110 23.28 7.17 9.43
C LEU A 110 22.92 7.00 10.92
N GLY A 111 22.60 5.78 11.33
CA GLY A 111 22.28 5.42 12.71
C GLY A 111 20.81 5.58 13.08
N PRO A 112 20.40 5.06 14.27
CA PRO A 112 19.00 4.97 14.69
C PRO A 112 18.31 6.32 14.86
N ALA A 113 19.03 7.38 15.25
CA ALA A 113 18.47 8.72 15.42
C ALA A 113 17.94 9.26 14.06
N ALA A 114 18.74 9.13 13.00
CA ALA A 114 18.33 9.53 11.64
C ALA A 114 17.15 8.70 11.14
N GLY A 115 17.17 7.37 11.40
CA GLY A 115 16.04 6.49 11.09
C GLY A 115 14.76 6.84 11.85
N GLY A 116 14.89 7.29 13.11
CA GLY A 116 13.77 7.79 13.92
C GLY A 116 13.13 9.03 13.30
N ILE A 117 13.93 10.02 12.89
CA ILE A 117 13.46 11.25 12.23
C ILE A 117 12.75 10.92 10.91
N TYR A 118 13.37 10.09 10.05
CA TYR A 118 12.77 9.67 8.79
C TYR A 118 11.45 8.93 9.00
N SER A 119 11.42 7.98 9.94
CA SER A 119 10.22 7.21 10.26
C SER A 119 9.09 8.07 10.78
N TYR A 120 9.41 9.07 11.62
CA TYR A 120 8.44 10.02 12.15
C TYR A 120 7.74 10.80 11.03
N ILE A 121 8.50 11.44 10.16
CA ILE A 121 7.94 12.21 9.03
C ILE A 121 7.19 11.29 8.05
N SER A 122 7.72 10.09 7.79
CA SER A 122 7.03 9.10 6.94
C SER A 122 5.68 8.69 7.52
N ASN A 123 5.56 8.55 8.84
CA ASN A 123 4.29 8.23 9.50
C ASN A 123 3.27 9.36 9.38
N ILE A 124 3.70 10.63 9.33
CA ILE A 124 2.79 11.74 9.02
C ILE A 124 2.35 11.68 7.55
N GLY A 125 3.28 11.44 6.63
CA GLY A 125 2.96 11.31 5.20
C GLY A 125 2.03 10.14 4.86
N ILE A 126 1.99 9.08 5.70
CA ILE A 126 1.12 7.91 5.49
C ILE A 126 -0.38 8.28 5.47
N ILE A 127 -0.75 9.43 6.01
CA ILE A 127 -2.13 9.97 5.95
C ILE A 127 -2.62 9.99 4.49
N LEU A 128 -1.77 10.43 3.56
CA LEU A 128 -2.12 10.46 2.14
C LEU A 128 -2.32 9.05 1.55
N SER A 129 -1.50 8.08 2.00
CA SER A 129 -1.66 6.67 1.61
C SER A 129 -2.99 6.10 2.11
N VAL A 130 -3.40 6.43 3.33
CA VAL A 130 -4.70 5.98 3.89
C VAL A 130 -5.86 6.55 3.09
N ILE A 131 -5.81 7.84 2.73
CA ILE A 131 -6.83 8.48 1.87
C ILE A 131 -6.88 7.79 0.51
N TRP A 132 -5.71 7.56 -0.11
CA TRP A 132 -5.63 6.84 -1.39
C TRP A 132 -6.21 5.43 -1.28
N MET A 133 -5.80 4.63 -0.31
CA MET A 133 -6.32 3.25 -0.14
C MET A 133 -7.84 3.23 0.04
N SER A 134 -8.38 4.17 0.83
CA SER A 134 -9.82 4.28 1.07
C SER A 134 -10.59 4.63 -0.21
N THR A 135 -10.10 5.59 -0.97
CA THR A 135 -10.71 6.00 -2.23
C THR A 135 -10.53 4.95 -3.33
N ASN A 136 -9.38 4.25 -3.37
CA ASN A 136 -9.12 3.18 -4.32
C ASN A 136 -10.02 1.95 -4.10
N ASN A 137 -10.40 1.65 -2.87
CA ASN A 137 -11.36 0.60 -2.56
C ASN A 137 -12.77 0.86 -3.15
N ALA A 138 -13.15 2.12 -3.32
CA ALA A 138 -14.38 2.49 -4.02
C ALA A 138 -14.17 2.60 -5.54
N TRP A 139 -12.99 3.11 -5.95
CA TRP A 139 -12.62 3.30 -7.34
C TRP A 139 -12.57 2.00 -8.13
N VAL A 140 -11.88 0.99 -7.63
CA VAL A 140 -11.63 -0.27 -8.37
C VAL A 140 -12.90 -0.99 -8.81
N PRO A 141 -13.90 -1.25 -7.95
CA PRO A 141 -15.15 -1.89 -8.37
C PRO A 141 -15.93 -1.05 -9.37
N TRP A 142 -15.97 0.27 -9.17
CA TRP A 142 -16.62 1.19 -10.11
C TRP A 142 -15.93 1.16 -11.48
N PHE A 143 -14.60 1.27 -11.50
CA PHE A 143 -13.79 1.22 -12.72
C PHE A 143 -14.04 -0.07 -13.50
N TYR A 144 -14.00 -1.23 -12.84
CA TYR A 144 -14.27 -2.52 -13.47
C TYR A 144 -15.70 -2.61 -14.01
N GLY A 145 -16.68 -2.07 -13.28
CA GLY A 145 -18.08 -2.03 -13.71
C GLY A 145 -18.30 -1.17 -14.95
N GLU A 146 -17.65 0.00 -15.06
CA GLU A 146 -17.76 0.86 -16.24
C GLU A 146 -16.96 0.31 -17.44
N MET A 147 -15.79 -0.29 -17.20
CA MET A 147 -15.00 -0.96 -18.24
C MET A 147 -15.77 -2.14 -18.87
N SER A 148 -16.46 -2.94 -18.06
CA SER A 148 -17.27 -4.06 -18.56
C SER A 148 -18.45 -3.61 -19.44
N LYS A 149 -18.91 -2.37 -19.27
CA LYS A 149 -19.96 -1.73 -20.09
C LYS A 149 -19.40 -0.96 -21.31
N ASN A 150 -18.10 -1.01 -21.54
CA ASN A 150 -17.39 -0.22 -22.57
C ASN A 150 -17.58 1.30 -22.45
N ASN A 151 -17.79 1.82 -21.22
CA ASN A 151 -18.00 3.24 -20.93
C ASN A 151 -16.69 4.03 -20.75
N GLU A 152 -15.73 3.87 -21.66
CA GLU A 152 -14.38 4.46 -21.55
C GLU A 152 -14.38 5.97 -21.42
N LYS A 153 -15.24 6.67 -22.16
CA LYS A 153 -15.37 8.14 -22.07
C LYS A 153 -15.72 8.58 -20.63
N LYS A 154 -16.59 7.81 -19.97
CA LYS A 154 -16.97 8.08 -18.58
C LYS A 154 -15.81 7.78 -17.63
N VAL A 155 -15.12 6.67 -17.85
CA VAL A 155 -13.92 6.31 -17.08
C VAL A 155 -12.89 7.43 -17.16
N LYS A 156 -12.52 7.88 -18.37
CA LYS A 156 -11.56 8.98 -18.58
C LYS A 156 -11.98 10.28 -17.88
N LYS A 157 -13.26 10.66 -18.00
CA LYS A 157 -13.79 11.87 -17.36
C LYS A 157 -13.68 11.81 -15.84
N VAL A 158 -14.08 10.69 -15.24
CA VAL A 158 -14.05 10.53 -13.78
C VAL A 158 -12.63 10.34 -13.27
N SER A 159 -11.74 9.66 -14.02
CA SER A 159 -10.30 9.58 -13.71
C SER A 159 -9.67 10.96 -13.61
N ASN A 160 -10.00 11.88 -14.54
CA ASN A 160 -9.49 13.24 -14.49
C ASN A 160 -9.97 14.01 -13.26
N TYR A 161 -11.25 13.85 -12.88
CA TYR A 161 -11.75 14.46 -11.63
C TYR A 161 -11.07 13.86 -10.40
N TYR A 162 -10.88 12.55 -10.37
CA TYR A 162 -10.19 11.86 -9.28
C TYR A 162 -8.74 12.36 -9.15
N LEU A 163 -8.06 12.52 -10.29
CA LEU A 163 -6.70 13.07 -10.34
C LEU A 163 -6.66 14.50 -9.75
N VAL A 164 -7.55 15.39 -10.21
CA VAL A 164 -7.60 16.78 -9.73
C VAL A 164 -7.88 16.84 -8.23
N VAL A 165 -8.89 16.12 -7.77
CA VAL A 165 -9.26 16.08 -6.34
C VAL A 165 -8.12 15.55 -5.50
N PHE A 166 -7.48 14.44 -5.91
CA PHE A 166 -6.36 13.87 -5.16
C PHE A 166 -5.12 14.78 -5.16
N THR A 167 -4.90 15.52 -6.25
CA THR A 167 -3.84 16.54 -6.31
C THR A 167 -4.09 17.65 -5.28
N LEU A 168 -5.33 18.16 -5.20
CA LEU A 168 -5.69 19.17 -4.20
C LEU A 168 -5.53 18.65 -2.76
N ILE A 169 -5.98 17.41 -2.50
CA ILE A 169 -5.78 16.75 -1.21
C ILE A 169 -4.29 16.64 -0.89
N THR A 170 -3.46 16.26 -1.86
CA THR A 170 -2.00 16.17 -1.69
C THR A 170 -1.40 17.52 -1.28
N MET A 171 -1.80 18.61 -1.95
CA MET A 171 -1.34 19.95 -1.62
C MET A 171 -1.72 20.35 -0.19
N ILE A 172 -2.97 20.09 0.20
CA ILE A 172 -3.46 20.37 1.55
C ILE A 172 -2.66 19.55 2.59
N VAL A 173 -2.51 18.24 2.38
CA VAL A 173 -1.75 17.36 3.27
C VAL A 173 -0.30 17.82 3.38
N MET A 174 0.33 18.24 2.27
CA MET A 174 1.71 18.72 2.27
C MET A 174 1.88 19.96 3.16
N VAL A 175 0.97 20.93 3.10
CA VAL A 175 1.01 22.14 3.92
C VAL A 175 0.73 21.80 5.39
N VAL A 176 -0.36 21.08 5.66
CA VAL A 176 -0.80 20.75 7.03
C VAL A 176 0.21 19.83 7.73
N SER A 177 0.87 18.94 7.01
CA SER A 177 1.86 18.01 7.59
C SER A 177 3.05 18.71 8.23
N ILE A 178 3.43 19.89 7.78
CA ILE A 178 4.53 20.66 8.38
C ILE A 178 4.15 21.14 9.79
N ASP A 179 2.95 21.72 9.94
CA ASP A 179 2.47 22.19 11.23
C ASP A 179 2.13 21.04 12.17
N LEU A 180 1.55 19.96 11.62
CA LEU A 180 1.28 18.73 12.37
C LEU A 180 2.59 18.12 12.91
N ALA A 181 3.64 18.08 12.09
CA ALA A 181 4.95 17.58 12.51
C ALA A 181 5.54 18.42 13.65
N LYS A 182 5.44 19.75 13.57
CA LYS A 182 5.93 20.63 14.62
C LYS A 182 5.12 20.51 15.92
N PHE A 183 3.81 20.30 15.80
CA PHE A 183 2.93 20.16 16.95
C PHE A 183 3.13 18.86 17.72
N MET A 184 3.41 17.75 17.00
CA MET A 184 3.44 16.41 17.58
C MET A 184 4.83 15.96 18.06
N ALA A 185 5.93 16.65 17.71
CA ALA A 185 7.27 16.21 18.04
C ALA A 185 8.14 17.28 18.70
N PRO A 186 9.13 16.86 19.51
CA PRO A 186 10.19 17.72 20.01
C PRO A 186 11.01 18.36 18.87
N LYS A 187 11.68 19.48 19.20
CA LYS A 187 12.46 20.26 18.21
C LYS A 187 13.57 19.44 17.52
N ASP A 188 14.06 18.40 18.16
CA ASP A 188 15.11 17.51 17.60
C ASP A 188 14.68 16.83 16.29
N TYR A 189 13.36 16.67 16.07
CA TYR A 189 12.80 16.10 14.84
C TYR A 189 12.61 17.13 13.71
N TYR A 190 12.82 18.43 13.98
CA TYR A 190 12.59 19.48 12.97
C TYR A 190 13.56 19.45 11.80
N SER A 191 14.74 18.83 12.00
CA SER A 191 15.68 18.54 10.89
C SER A 191 15.07 17.67 9.80
N GLY A 192 14.04 16.88 10.12
CA GLY A 192 13.29 16.05 9.17
C GLY A 192 12.20 16.77 8.39
N LEU A 193 11.83 18.04 8.72
CA LEU A 193 10.73 18.74 8.05
C LEU A 193 10.95 18.90 6.54
N SER A 194 12.19 18.96 6.08
CA SER A 194 12.53 18.97 4.64
C SER A 194 12.08 17.71 3.89
N LEU A 195 11.83 16.60 4.61
CA LEU A 195 11.32 15.35 4.06
C LEU A 195 9.82 15.36 3.77
N VAL A 196 9.05 16.30 4.33
CA VAL A 196 7.58 16.35 4.16
C VAL A 196 7.22 16.40 2.67
N VAL A 197 7.88 17.27 1.91
CA VAL A 197 7.61 17.42 0.49
C VAL A 197 7.92 16.15 -0.30
N PRO A 198 9.15 15.58 -0.28
CA PRO A 198 9.43 14.37 -1.05
C PRO A 198 8.61 13.16 -0.60
N ILE A 199 8.36 12.97 0.70
CA ILE A 199 7.52 11.85 1.17
C ILE A 199 6.08 11.99 0.67
N THR A 200 5.49 13.18 0.75
CA THR A 200 4.12 13.41 0.28
C THR A 200 4.03 13.23 -1.24
N LEU A 201 5.02 13.71 -2.00
CA LEU A 201 5.12 13.46 -3.44
C LEU A 201 5.30 11.97 -3.77
N GLY A 202 6.05 11.21 -2.97
CA GLY A 202 6.17 9.76 -3.12
C GLY A 202 4.79 9.08 -3.06
N TYR A 203 3.97 9.41 -2.06
CA TYR A 203 2.59 8.89 -1.96
C TYR A 203 1.68 9.38 -3.10
N PHE A 204 1.87 10.59 -3.59
CA PHE A 204 1.16 11.09 -4.76
C PHE A 204 1.50 10.27 -6.02
N PHE A 205 2.77 9.99 -6.29
CA PHE A 205 3.15 9.13 -7.41
C PHE A 205 2.72 7.68 -7.21
N GLN A 206 2.63 7.20 -5.97
CA GLN A 206 2.02 5.92 -5.65
C GLN A 206 0.54 5.86 -6.03
N PHE A 207 -0.20 6.93 -5.78
CA PHE A 207 -1.57 7.08 -6.29
C PHE A 207 -1.59 7.09 -7.84
N LEU A 208 -0.74 7.89 -8.48
CA LEU A 208 -0.72 8.01 -9.93
C LEU A 208 -0.49 6.67 -10.63
N TYR A 209 0.50 5.88 -10.18
CA TYR A 209 0.77 4.60 -10.82
C TYR A 209 -0.35 3.58 -10.59
N SER A 210 -1.14 3.72 -9.54
CA SER A 210 -2.24 2.80 -9.26
C SER A 210 -3.34 2.84 -10.34
N LEU A 211 -3.54 3.97 -10.99
CA LEU A 211 -4.57 4.13 -12.03
C LEU A 211 -4.31 3.22 -13.24
N PRO A 212 -3.14 3.26 -13.92
CA PRO A 212 -2.84 2.33 -14.99
C PRO A 212 -2.72 0.87 -14.52
N VAL A 213 -2.25 0.61 -13.32
CA VAL A 213 -2.17 -0.73 -12.74
C VAL A 213 -3.57 -1.35 -12.57
N ASN A 214 -4.59 -0.56 -12.23
CA ASN A 214 -5.96 -1.08 -12.18
C ASN A 214 -6.46 -1.56 -13.55
N ALA A 215 -6.03 -0.93 -14.66
CA ALA A 215 -6.32 -1.41 -16.01
C ALA A 215 -5.56 -2.73 -16.32
N GLU A 216 -4.32 -2.85 -15.89
CA GLU A 216 -3.54 -4.10 -16.04
C GLU A 216 -4.16 -5.25 -15.24
N PHE A 217 -4.68 -4.99 -14.04
CA PHE A 217 -5.45 -5.97 -13.26
C PHE A 217 -6.74 -6.37 -13.95
N TYR A 218 -7.48 -5.40 -14.50
CA TYR A 218 -8.71 -5.68 -15.26
C TYR A 218 -8.44 -6.61 -16.44
N GLU A 219 -7.36 -6.36 -17.19
CA GLU A 219 -6.92 -7.16 -18.33
C GLU A 219 -6.14 -8.45 -17.91
N LYS A 220 -6.02 -8.71 -16.60
CA LYS A 220 -5.33 -9.88 -16.02
C LYS A 220 -3.85 -9.99 -16.43
N LYS A 221 -3.20 -8.87 -16.69
CA LYS A 221 -1.78 -8.78 -17.10
C LYS A 221 -0.84 -8.60 -15.90
N THR A 222 -1.01 -9.42 -14.87
CA THR A 222 -0.31 -9.33 -13.58
C THR A 222 1.21 -9.48 -13.66
N SER A 223 1.73 -10.12 -14.71
CA SER A 223 3.17 -10.25 -14.90
C SER A 223 3.87 -8.91 -15.12
N PHE A 224 3.25 -7.98 -15.86
CA PHE A 224 3.82 -6.64 -16.06
C PHE A 224 3.83 -5.86 -14.74
N ILE A 225 2.81 -6.05 -13.88
CA ILE A 225 2.74 -5.43 -12.55
C ILE A 225 3.94 -5.90 -11.71
N ALA A 226 4.20 -7.20 -11.69
CA ALA A 226 5.32 -7.77 -10.97
C ALA A 226 6.68 -7.26 -11.49
N ILE A 227 6.88 -7.27 -12.82
CA ILE A 227 8.13 -6.81 -13.45
C ILE A 227 8.41 -5.34 -13.12
N GLY A 228 7.40 -4.46 -13.30
CA GLY A 228 7.54 -3.05 -13.02
C GLY A 228 7.91 -2.77 -11.57
N THR A 229 7.20 -3.40 -10.63
CA THR A 229 7.42 -3.18 -9.19
C THR A 229 8.75 -3.75 -8.71
N VAL A 230 9.14 -4.95 -9.16
CA VAL A 230 10.44 -5.55 -8.82
C VAL A 230 11.59 -4.70 -9.38
N ALA A 231 11.52 -4.29 -10.64
CA ALA A 231 12.53 -3.41 -11.24
C ALA A 231 12.66 -2.09 -10.47
N SER A 232 11.52 -1.49 -10.09
CA SER A 232 11.51 -0.26 -9.30
C SER A 232 12.10 -0.45 -7.90
N ALA A 233 11.84 -1.58 -7.24
CA ALA A 233 12.46 -1.88 -5.93
C ALA A 233 13.98 -2.00 -6.04
N ILE A 234 14.49 -2.65 -7.08
CA ILE A 234 15.94 -2.74 -7.34
C ILE A 234 16.52 -1.35 -7.59
N VAL A 235 15.89 -0.55 -8.44
CA VAL A 235 16.33 0.84 -8.72
C VAL A 235 16.36 1.67 -7.44
N ASN A 236 15.32 1.58 -6.61
CA ASN A 236 15.25 2.30 -5.33
C ASN A 236 16.41 1.91 -4.40
N ILE A 237 16.67 0.61 -4.23
CA ILE A 237 17.78 0.13 -3.42
C ILE A 237 19.12 0.68 -3.94
N LEU A 238 19.38 0.59 -5.24
CA LEU A 238 20.63 1.06 -5.84
C LEU A 238 20.82 2.57 -5.65
N LEU A 239 19.77 3.35 -5.87
CA LEU A 239 19.81 4.80 -5.66
C LEU A 239 20.05 5.14 -4.18
N ASN A 240 19.38 4.44 -3.26
CA ASN A 240 19.57 4.63 -1.84
C ASN A 240 21.00 4.28 -1.39
N MET A 241 21.58 3.18 -1.89
CA MET A 241 22.97 2.82 -1.62
C MET A 241 23.96 3.91 -2.03
N ILE A 242 23.68 4.61 -3.13
CA ILE A 242 24.57 5.65 -3.65
C ILE A 242 24.36 6.99 -2.93
N PHE A 243 23.09 7.36 -2.71
CA PHE A 243 22.76 8.73 -2.31
C PHE A 243 22.55 8.91 -0.81
N ILE A 244 22.06 7.91 -0.05
CA ILE A 244 21.89 8.05 1.41
C ILE A 244 23.21 8.36 2.12
N PRO A 245 24.34 7.65 1.85
CA PRO A 245 25.60 7.96 2.51
C PRO A 245 26.15 9.35 2.20
N ARG A 246 25.76 9.94 1.06
CA ARG A 246 26.29 11.24 0.58
C ARG A 246 25.41 12.42 0.95
N LEU A 247 24.10 12.26 0.88
CA LEU A 247 23.13 13.33 1.00
C LEU A 247 22.23 13.21 2.25
N GLY A 248 22.44 12.15 3.04
CA GLY A 248 21.66 11.93 4.26
C GLY A 248 20.21 11.47 3.99
N ILE A 249 19.36 11.67 5.00
CA ILE A 249 17.95 11.18 4.99
C ILE A 249 17.11 11.77 3.85
N ILE A 250 17.46 12.96 3.38
CA ILE A 250 16.72 13.64 2.30
C ILE A 250 16.81 12.85 0.98
N ALA A 251 17.90 12.14 0.77
CA ALA A 251 18.11 11.30 -0.40
C ALA A 251 17.03 10.22 -0.51
N ALA A 252 16.69 9.54 0.59
CA ALA A 252 15.69 8.49 0.61
C ALA A 252 14.30 8.99 0.15
N GLY A 253 13.92 10.21 0.56
CA GLY A 253 12.68 10.83 0.09
C GLY A 253 12.68 11.04 -1.43
N TYR A 254 13.74 11.62 -1.99
CA TYR A 254 13.81 11.90 -3.43
C TYR A 254 14.01 10.65 -4.29
N THR A 255 14.77 9.67 -3.84
CA THR A 255 14.92 8.38 -4.55
C THR A 255 13.59 7.65 -4.64
N THR A 256 12.78 7.71 -3.58
CA THR A 256 11.43 7.13 -3.56
C THR A 256 10.48 7.86 -4.52
N VAL A 257 10.50 9.20 -4.55
CA VAL A 257 9.73 9.99 -5.55
C VAL A 257 10.12 9.59 -6.97
N PHE A 258 11.42 9.57 -7.27
CA PHE A 258 11.93 9.21 -8.58
C PHE A 258 11.52 7.80 -8.99
N THR A 259 11.61 6.86 -8.07
CA THR A 259 11.26 5.46 -8.31
C THR A 259 9.77 5.29 -8.61
N TYR A 260 8.88 5.89 -7.82
CA TYR A 260 7.44 5.84 -8.10
C TYR A 260 7.06 6.59 -9.38
N PHE A 261 7.76 7.67 -9.72
CA PHE A 261 7.60 8.35 -10.99
C PHE A 261 7.95 7.44 -12.18
N LEU A 262 9.09 6.75 -12.13
CA LEU A 262 9.46 5.76 -13.15
C LEU A 262 8.44 4.61 -13.24
N LEU A 263 7.98 4.13 -12.09
CA LEU A 263 6.97 3.09 -12.02
C LEU A 263 5.66 3.54 -12.68
N PHE A 264 5.23 4.78 -12.43
CA PHE A 264 4.07 5.37 -13.10
C PHE A 264 4.24 5.41 -14.62
N ILE A 265 5.39 5.91 -15.12
CA ILE A 265 5.66 5.97 -16.57
C ILE A 265 5.63 4.55 -17.18
N PHE A 266 6.25 3.58 -16.52
CA PHE A 266 6.25 2.19 -16.99
C PHE A 266 4.82 1.65 -17.14
N HIS A 267 4.03 1.71 -16.07
CA HIS A 267 2.66 1.19 -16.08
C HIS A 267 1.74 1.97 -17.01
N TYR A 268 1.89 3.30 -17.11
CA TYR A 268 1.13 4.11 -18.05
C TYR A 268 1.36 3.64 -19.50
N ASN A 269 2.61 3.40 -19.90
CA ASN A 269 2.94 2.92 -21.24
C ASN A 269 2.42 1.48 -21.49
N ILE A 270 2.48 0.60 -20.48
CA ILE A 270 1.93 -0.75 -20.59
C ILE A 270 0.42 -0.72 -20.71
N ALA A 271 -0.27 0.01 -19.82
CA ALA A 271 -1.73 0.15 -19.87
C ALA A 271 -2.21 0.68 -21.22
N LYS A 272 -1.54 1.71 -21.75
CA LYS A 272 -1.84 2.26 -23.08
C LYS A 272 -1.71 1.22 -24.19
N LYS A 273 -0.70 0.34 -24.14
CA LYS A 273 -0.51 -0.74 -25.12
C LYS A 273 -1.56 -1.85 -24.98
N ILE A 274 -1.92 -2.21 -23.75
CA ILE A 274 -2.83 -3.34 -23.48
C ILE A 274 -4.27 -2.96 -23.83
N THR A 275 -4.68 -1.74 -23.52
CA THR A 275 -6.06 -1.29 -23.76
C THR A 275 -6.27 -0.79 -25.19
N ASN A 276 -5.21 -0.64 -26.01
CA ASN A 276 -5.24 0.00 -27.34
C ASN A 276 -5.92 1.38 -27.37
N LYS A 277 -6.01 2.06 -26.20
CA LYS A 277 -6.86 3.21 -25.97
C LYS A 277 -6.14 4.21 -25.08
N GLN A 278 -6.42 5.47 -25.24
CA GLN A 278 -5.97 6.52 -24.32
C GLN A 278 -6.85 6.46 -23.07
N LEU A 279 -6.33 5.93 -21.99
CA LEU A 279 -6.92 6.04 -20.66
C LEU A 279 -6.78 7.45 -20.12
#